data_1b6d754d8dd6d637f99f00d6c657c4b5
#
_entry.id   1b6d754d8dd6d637f99f00d6c657c4b5
#
_cell.length_a   1.000
_cell.length_b   1.000
_cell.length_c   1.000
_cell.angle_alpha   90.00
_cell.angle_beta   90.00
_cell.angle_gamma   90.00
#
_symmetry.space_group_name_H-M   'P 1'
#
loop_
_entity.id
_entity.type
_entity.pdbx_description
1 polymer ?
#
loop_
_entity_poly.entity_id
_entity_poly.type
_entity_poly.pdbx_seq_one_letter_code
_entity_poly.pdbx_strand_id
1 'polypeptide(L)'
;GKRELIIQLLTELTLQTGIAFVLAFCLLELTSSLFCKTFDTKIADPDFYTSLIIITLVSWGVLIVVSFPLLLRFIRTSSLMLSGGISANRKGSFRKVSMTIQLGICVFFLMSTFIMLRQISLMKHKDLGFQKEGLIHITMDYRDRSGITHELATLPIIDEFVECSIFSITHEPHTQNEVSWEGKPDDFNPNFQVIKAGDKFLDAFKITLLKGNFINEGDSDPEDWTTPGNTAVINEEAARIMGIDNPIGKKISIWNGVIYGDGKRGQKELEIVGIVKDFQAASLRNPIL
;
A
#
# COMPACT_ATOMS: atom_id res chain seq x y z
N GLY A 1 34.74 -31.37 -33.65
CA GLY A 1 33.57 -31.62 -34.50
C GLY A 1 32.36 -30.75 -34.09
N LYS A 2 31.25 -30.81 -34.84
CA LYS A 2 30.03 -29.98 -34.52
C LYS A 2 29.51 -30.21 -33.11
N ARG A 3 29.61 -31.45 -32.62
CA ARG A 3 29.19 -31.81 -31.26
C ARG A 3 30.05 -31.15 -30.18
N GLU A 4 31.35 -31.09 -30.38
CA GLU A 4 32.27 -30.43 -29.44
C GLU A 4 32.02 -28.93 -29.34
N LEU A 5 31.73 -28.30 -30.49
CA LEU A 5 31.38 -26.87 -30.54
C LEU A 5 30.07 -26.58 -29.79
N ILE A 6 29.05 -27.44 -29.91
CA ILE A 6 27.82 -27.34 -29.16
C ILE A 6 28.09 -27.43 -27.66
N ILE A 7 28.82 -28.46 -27.25
CA ILE A 7 29.17 -28.69 -25.84
C ILE A 7 29.95 -27.50 -25.30
N GLN A 8 30.95 -27.00 -26.01
CA GLN A 8 31.74 -25.83 -25.60
C GLN A 8 30.86 -24.58 -25.40
N LEU A 9 29.99 -24.26 -26.36
CA LEU A 9 29.12 -23.09 -26.26
C LEU A 9 28.08 -23.22 -25.13
N LEU A 10 27.51 -24.41 -24.91
CA LEU A 10 26.59 -24.66 -23.80
C LEU A 10 27.31 -24.57 -22.45
N THR A 11 28.54 -25.10 -22.36
CA THR A 11 29.35 -25.01 -21.13
C THR A 11 29.68 -23.55 -20.80
N GLU A 12 30.08 -22.78 -21.82
CA GLU A 12 30.37 -21.35 -21.66
C GLU A 12 29.13 -20.56 -21.20
N LEU A 13 27.97 -20.78 -21.84
CA LEU A 13 26.71 -20.15 -21.46
C LEU A 13 26.32 -20.53 -20.03
N THR A 14 26.44 -21.79 -19.65
CA THR A 14 26.13 -22.27 -18.30
C THR A 14 27.04 -21.64 -17.25
N LEU A 15 28.35 -21.56 -17.56
CA LEU A 15 29.33 -20.94 -16.65
C LEU A 15 29.05 -19.45 -16.47
N GLN A 16 28.84 -18.72 -17.57
CA GLN A 16 28.52 -17.27 -17.50
C GLN A 16 27.25 -17.00 -16.72
N THR A 17 26.19 -17.80 -16.95
CA THR A 17 24.92 -17.67 -16.22
C THR A 17 25.11 -18.02 -14.75
N GLY A 18 25.85 -19.05 -14.41
CA GLY A 18 26.17 -19.41 -13.03
C GLY A 18 26.90 -18.28 -12.28
N ILE A 19 27.92 -17.68 -12.90
CA ILE A 19 28.64 -16.54 -12.33
C ILE A 19 27.69 -15.35 -12.13
N ALA A 20 26.82 -15.07 -13.10
CA ALA A 20 25.86 -13.98 -13.02
C ALA A 20 24.87 -14.18 -11.85
N PHE A 21 24.39 -15.40 -11.60
CA PHE A 21 23.52 -15.70 -10.46
C PHE A 21 24.24 -15.56 -9.12
N VAL A 22 25.49 -16.02 -9.02
CA VAL A 22 26.29 -15.83 -7.80
C VAL A 22 26.48 -14.34 -7.50
N LEU A 23 26.84 -13.55 -8.50
CA LEU A 23 26.97 -12.10 -8.34
C LEU A 23 25.64 -11.43 -7.96
N ALA A 24 24.54 -11.84 -8.58
CA ALA A 24 23.20 -11.32 -8.25
C ALA A 24 22.81 -11.64 -6.80
N PHE A 25 23.10 -12.86 -6.34
CA PHE A 25 22.84 -13.26 -4.95
C PHE A 25 23.72 -12.47 -3.97
N CYS A 26 25.00 -12.29 -4.24
CA CYS A 26 25.89 -11.46 -3.42
C CYS A 26 25.42 -9.99 -3.35
N LEU A 27 24.97 -9.43 -4.47
CA LEU A 27 24.42 -8.08 -4.51
C LEU A 27 23.11 -7.97 -3.71
N LEU A 28 22.26 -8.99 -3.79
CA LEU A 28 21.01 -9.04 -3.02
C LEU A 28 21.30 -9.06 -1.52
N GLU A 29 22.21 -9.90 -1.05
CA GLU A 29 22.62 -9.93 0.36
C GLU A 29 23.24 -8.60 0.82
N LEU A 30 24.10 -8.01 0.01
CA LEU A 30 24.73 -6.73 0.32
C LEU A 30 23.69 -5.58 0.44
N THR A 31 22.65 -5.61 -0.40
CA THR A 31 21.61 -4.57 -0.43
C THR A 31 20.42 -4.87 0.49
N SER A 32 20.26 -6.12 0.95
CA SER A 32 19.13 -6.56 1.78
C SER A 32 18.96 -5.73 3.05
N SER A 33 20.07 -5.43 3.74
CA SER A 33 20.06 -4.63 4.97
C SER A 33 19.56 -3.19 4.73
N LEU A 34 19.96 -2.58 3.63
CA LEU A 34 19.49 -1.26 3.21
C LEU A 34 18.01 -1.29 2.83
N PHE A 35 17.61 -2.34 2.11
CA PHE A 35 16.22 -2.54 1.71
C PHE A 35 15.30 -2.74 2.92
N CYS A 36 15.68 -3.62 3.87
CA CYS A 36 14.91 -3.86 5.08
C CYS A 36 14.72 -2.59 5.92
N LYS A 37 15.77 -1.77 6.07
CA LYS A 37 15.68 -0.49 6.77
C LYS A 37 14.78 0.53 6.06
N THR A 38 14.78 0.51 4.72
CA THR A 38 14.02 1.49 3.93
C THR A 38 12.53 1.14 3.89
N PHE A 39 12.20 -0.15 3.82
CA PHE A 39 10.83 -0.64 3.63
C PHE A 39 10.20 -1.22 4.90
N ASP A 40 10.93 -1.23 6.01
CA ASP A 40 10.51 -1.83 7.28
C ASP A 40 9.96 -3.26 7.13
N THR A 41 10.63 -4.04 6.27
CA THR A 41 10.25 -5.41 5.93
C THR A 41 11.34 -6.38 6.36
N LYS A 42 10.94 -7.59 6.75
CA LYS A 42 11.87 -8.69 7.04
C LYS A 42 11.96 -9.57 5.78
N ILE A 43 13.11 -9.53 5.07
CA ILE A 43 13.37 -10.42 3.92
C ILE A 43 13.79 -11.83 4.38
N ALA A 44 14.03 -12.03 5.67
CA ALA A 44 14.60 -13.25 6.23
C ALA A 44 13.61 -14.42 6.41
N ASP A 45 12.55 -14.51 5.60
CA ASP A 45 11.68 -15.69 5.60
C ASP A 45 12.32 -16.83 4.79
N PRO A 46 12.37 -18.05 5.32
CA PRO A 46 12.86 -19.24 4.60
C PRO A 46 12.15 -19.45 3.25
N ASP A 47 10.88 -19.10 3.16
CA ASP A 47 10.06 -19.17 1.95
C ASP A 47 10.54 -18.22 0.86
N PHE A 48 11.09 -17.06 1.21
CA PHE A 48 11.68 -16.12 0.26
C PHE A 48 12.88 -16.72 -0.45
N TYR A 49 13.82 -17.30 0.29
CA TYR A 49 15.01 -17.92 -0.29
C TYR A 49 14.66 -19.16 -1.14
N THR A 50 13.70 -19.95 -0.69
CA THR A 50 13.18 -21.09 -1.46
C THR A 50 12.57 -20.63 -2.79
N SER A 51 11.75 -19.60 -2.77
CA SER A 51 11.16 -19.02 -3.97
C SER A 51 12.22 -18.46 -4.92
N LEU A 52 13.24 -17.80 -4.39
CA LEU A 52 14.35 -17.25 -5.17
C LEU A 52 15.17 -18.34 -5.86
N ILE A 53 15.44 -19.46 -5.18
CA ILE A 53 16.13 -20.63 -5.77
C ILE A 53 15.27 -21.23 -6.89
N ILE A 54 13.97 -21.40 -6.68
CA ILE A 54 13.04 -21.94 -7.68
C ILE A 54 13.02 -21.04 -8.92
N ILE A 55 12.86 -19.74 -8.75
CA ILE A 55 12.87 -18.76 -9.86
C ILE A 55 14.19 -18.82 -10.62
N THR A 56 15.31 -18.92 -9.91
CA THR A 56 16.65 -19.05 -10.51
C THR A 56 16.78 -20.29 -11.36
N LEU A 57 16.35 -21.45 -10.84
CA LEU A 57 16.40 -22.72 -11.57
C LEU A 57 15.47 -22.73 -12.79
N VAL A 58 14.26 -22.18 -12.66
CA VAL A 58 13.30 -22.06 -13.77
C VAL A 58 13.87 -21.13 -14.85
N SER A 59 14.41 -19.98 -14.47
CA SER A 59 15.03 -19.01 -15.40
C SER A 59 16.19 -19.65 -16.15
N TRP A 60 17.02 -20.42 -15.48
CA TRP A 60 18.13 -21.14 -16.08
C TRP A 60 17.64 -22.20 -17.06
N GLY A 61 16.61 -22.99 -16.69
CA GLY A 61 15.98 -23.97 -17.58
C GLY A 61 15.41 -23.33 -18.86
N VAL A 62 14.70 -22.23 -18.72
CA VAL A 62 14.14 -21.45 -19.86
C VAL A 62 15.27 -20.96 -20.76
N LEU A 63 16.37 -20.46 -20.19
CA LEU A 63 17.51 -19.95 -20.94
C LEU A 63 18.17 -21.04 -21.77
N ILE A 64 18.32 -22.25 -21.25
CA ILE A 64 18.84 -23.43 -22.00
C ILE A 64 17.89 -23.81 -23.12
N VAL A 65 16.58 -23.92 -22.83
CA VAL A 65 15.55 -24.30 -23.82
C VAL A 65 15.50 -23.33 -25.00
N VAL A 66 15.58 -22.02 -24.72
CA VAL A 66 15.57 -20.96 -25.76
C VAL A 66 16.90 -20.94 -26.54
N SER A 67 18.03 -21.13 -25.87
CA SER A 67 19.35 -21.06 -26.49
C SER A 67 19.63 -22.26 -27.39
N PHE A 68 19.11 -23.42 -27.06
CA PHE A 68 19.38 -24.66 -27.78
C PHE A 68 18.95 -24.61 -29.27
N PRO A 69 17.73 -24.25 -29.66
CA PRO A 69 17.33 -24.14 -31.07
C PRO A 69 18.09 -23.01 -31.81
N LEU A 70 18.41 -21.92 -31.13
CA LEU A 70 19.22 -20.85 -31.72
C LEU A 70 20.64 -21.32 -32.04
N LEU A 71 21.24 -22.11 -31.14
CA LEU A 71 22.54 -22.71 -31.29
C LEU A 71 22.57 -23.72 -32.46
N LEU A 72 21.55 -24.59 -32.57
CA LEU A 72 21.41 -25.53 -33.70
C LEU A 72 21.26 -24.80 -35.04
N ARG A 73 20.48 -23.70 -35.06
CA ARG A 73 20.32 -22.89 -36.25
C ARG A 73 21.62 -22.19 -36.65
N PHE A 74 22.37 -21.68 -35.68
CA PHE A 74 23.65 -21.04 -35.89
C PHE A 74 24.68 -22.03 -36.50
N ILE A 75 24.76 -23.25 -36.01
CA ILE A 75 25.68 -24.29 -36.50
C ILE A 75 25.30 -24.75 -37.89
N ARG A 76 24.02 -24.88 -38.21
CA ARG A 76 23.56 -25.20 -39.58
C ARG A 76 23.93 -24.09 -40.57
N THR A 77 23.71 -22.81 -40.17
CA THR A 77 24.01 -21.65 -41.02
C THR A 77 25.52 -21.45 -41.19
N SER A 78 26.32 -21.68 -40.15
CA SER A 78 27.80 -21.60 -40.19
C SER A 78 28.41 -22.62 -41.14
N SER A 79 27.81 -23.79 -41.25
CA SER A 79 28.25 -24.87 -42.18
C SER A 79 28.02 -24.50 -43.65
N LEU A 80 27.01 -23.70 -43.94
CA LEU A 80 26.70 -23.18 -45.28
C LEU A 80 27.55 -21.96 -45.67
N MET A 81 28.06 -21.22 -44.66
CA MET A 81 28.92 -20.05 -44.92
C MET A 81 30.35 -20.37 -45.31
N LEU A 82 30.82 -21.59 -45.01
CA LEU A 82 32.11 -22.06 -45.51
C LEU A 82 32.11 -22.39 -47.02
N SER A 83 30.93 -22.47 -47.64
CA SER A 83 30.72 -22.78 -49.07
C SER A 83 30.44 -21.59 -50.00
N GLY A 84 30.38 -20.36 -49.52
CA GLY A 84 30.15 -19.23 -50.45
C GLY A 84 29.47 -18.06 -49.76
N GLY A 85 30.21 -17.02 -49.57
CA GLY A 85 29.89 -15.58 -49.68
C GLY A 85 28.55 -15.07 -49.25
N ILE A 86 28.13 -15.23 -47.98
CA ILE A 86 27.00 -14.47 -47.47
C ILE A 86 27.48 -13.41 -46.45
N SER A 87 27.24 -12.20 -46.81
CA SER A 87 27.51 -10.91 -46.21
C SER A 87 27.68 -10.87 -44.70
N ALA A 88 28.87 -10.52 -44.21
CA ALA A 88 29.25 -10.18 -42.84
C ALA A 88 28.36 -9.05 -42.23
N ASN A 89 27.65 -8.31 -43.05
CA ASN A 89 26.86 -7.15 -42.69
C ASN A 89 25.58 -7.51 -41.90
N ARG A 90 24.99 -8.69 -42.10
CA ARG A 90 23.77 -9.13 -41.40
C ARG A 90 24.03 -9.54 -39.95
N LYS A 91 25.23 -10.03 -39.61
CA LYS A 91 25.61 -10.39 -38.23
C LYS A 91 25.81 -9.17 -37.34
N GLY A 92 26.34 -8.07 -37.87
CA GLY A 92 26.53 -6.83 -37.13
C GLY A 92 25.22 -6.13 -36.77
N SER A 93 24.20 -6.22 -37.64
CA SER A 93 22.91 -5.61 -37.41
C SER A 93 22.13 -6.30 -36.28
N PHE A 94 22.08 -7.64 -36.23
CA PHE A 94 21.38 -8.38 -35.19
C PHE A 94 21.99 -8.11 -33.80
N ARG A 95 23.32 -8.08 -33.67
CA ARG A 95 24.00 -7.77 -32.43
C ARG A 95 23.69 -6.35 -31.96
N LYS A 96 23.68 -5.38 -32.86
CA LYS A 96 23.34 -3.97 -32.54
C LYS A 96 21.89 -3.86 -32.04
N VAL A 97 20.93 -4.48 -32.74
CA VAL A 97 19.51 -4.48 -32.34
C VAL A 97 19.32 -5.14 -30.97
N SER A 98 19.95 -6.30 -30.73
CA SER A 98 19.87 -6.98 -29.42
C SER A 98 20.44 -6.12 -28.30
N MET A 99 21.59 -5.48 -28.50
CA MET A 99 22.18 -4.58 -27.52
C MET A 99 21.31 -3.35 -27.26
N THR A 100 20.69 -2.80 -28.30
CA THR A 100 19.77 -1.65 -28.17
C THR A 100 18.53 -2.03 -27.35
N ILE A 101 17.94 -3.19 -27.63
CA ILE A 101 16.79 -3.69 -26.87
C ILE A 101 17.18 -3.94 -25.40
N GLN A 102 18.33 -4.57 -25.17
CA GLN A 102 18.82 -4.82 -23.80
C GLN A 102 19.07 -3.51 -23.04
N LEU A 103 19.69 -2.52 -23.70
CA LEU A 103 19.88 -1.19 -23.10
C LEU A 103 18.53 -0.52 -22.80
N GLY A 104 17.56 -0.59 -23.72
CA GLY A 104 16.22 -0.08 -23.51
C GLY A 104 15.52 -0.70 -22.29
N ILE A 105 15.62 -2.02 -22.14
CA ILE A 105 15.09 -2.74 -20.98
C ILE A 105 15.78 -2.29 -19.67
N CYS A 106 17.11 -2.17 -19.67
CA CYS A 106 17.84 -1.68 -18.51
C CYS A 106 17.43 -0.26 -18.12
N VAL A 107 17.33 0.65 -19.08
CA VAL A 107 16.90 2.03 -18.83
C VAL A 107 15.46 2.06 -18.30
N PHE A 108 14.57 1.23 -18.86
CA PHE A 108 13.18 1.11 -18.38
C PHE A 108 13.13 0.70 -16.90
N PHE A 109 13.87 -0.33 -16.50
CA PHE A 109 13.89 -0.77 -15.10
C PHE A 109 14.52 0.26 -14.16
N LEU A 110 15.59 0.93 -14.58
CA LEU A 110 16.20 2.01 -13.80
C LEU A 110 15.23 3.16 -13.56
N MET A 111 14.52 3.60 -14.62
CA MET A 111 13.50 4.65 -14.50
C MET A 111 12.34 4.23 -13.62
N SER A 112 11.84 2.99 -13.78
CA SER A 112 10.76 2.46 -12.95
C SER A 112 11.15 2.41 -11.47
N THR A 113 12.37 1.95 -11.17
CA THR A 113 12.91 1.93 -9.80
C THR A 113 13.02 3.34 -9.23
N PHE A 114 13.53 4.29 -10.01
CA PHE A 114 13.65 5.68 -9.57
C PHE A 114 12.29 6.31 -9.25
N ILE A 115 11.29 6.07 -10.11
CA ILE A 115 9.90 6.55 -9.89
C ILE A 115 9.34 5.94 -8.61
N MET A 116 9.51 4.62 -8.42
CA MET A 116 9.03 3.92 -7.22
C MET A 116 9.67 4.49 -5.94
N LEU A 117 10.98 4.69 -5.92
CA LEU A 117 11.69 5.29 -4.78
C LEU A 117 11.20 6.71 -4.48
N ARG A 118 10.93 7.51 -5.52
CA ARG A 118 10.35 8.84 -5.36
C ARG A 118 8.95 8.80 -4.77
N GLN A 119 8.11 7.88 -5.23
CA GLN A 119 6.76 7.71 -4.70
C GLN A 119 6.77 7.29 -3.22
N ILE A 120 7.63 6.35 -2.84
CA ILE A 120 7.78 5.92 -1.45
C ILE A 120 8.29 7.06 -0.57
N SER A 121 9.29 7.81 -1.05
CA SER A 121 9.78 8.99 -0.34
C SER A 121 8.68 10.02 -0.12
N LEU A 122 7.86 10.29 -1.15
CA LEU A 122 6.71 11.19 -1.04
C LEU A 122 5.71 10.70 0.02
N MET A 123 5.36 9.40 0.00
CA MET A 123 4.43 8.83 0.97
C MET A 123 4.96 8.88 2.42
N LYS A 124 6.26 8.65 2.62
CA LYS A 124 6.88 8.70 3.96
C LYS A 124 6.92 10.11 4.56
N HIS A 125 7.04 11.14 3.72
CA HIS A 125 7.19 12.53 4.16
C HIS A 125 5.93 13.37 3.96
N LYS A 126 4.84 12.76 3.48
CA LYS A 126 3.57 13.47 3.34
C LYS A 126 3.03 13.82 4.73
N ASP A 127 2.65 15.08 4.91
CA ASP A 127 1.87 15.50 6.08
C ASP A 127 0.51 14.78 6.04
N LEU A 128 0.26 13.99 7.06
CA LEU A 128 -0.99 13.23 7.20
C LEU A 128 -2.09 14.05 7.89
N GLY A 129 -1.77 15.26 8.36
CA GLY A 129 -2.67 16.09 9.15
C GLY A 129 -2.81 15.64 10.60
N PHE A 130 -2.04 14.63 11.03
CA PHE A 130 -1.96 14.17 12.41
C PHE A 130 -0.54 13.71 12.76
N GLN A 131 -0.22 13.66 14.05
CA GLN A 131 1.06 13.17 14.55
C GLN A 131 1.00 11.63 14.66
N LYS A 132 1.92 10.94 13.97
CA LYS A 132 2.03 9.47 13.98
C LYS A 132 3.12 8.96 14.95
N GLU A 133 4.06 9.82 15.32
CA GLU A 133 5.18 9.46 16.18
C GLU A 133 4.70 9.27 17.63
N GLY A 134 5.13 8.17 18.24
CA GLY A 134 4.78 7.82 19.62
C GLY A 134 3.42 7.11 19.77
N LEU A 135 2.69 6.87 18.66
CA LEU A 135 1.42 6.16 18.70
C LEU A 135 1.63 4.65 18.55
N ILE A 136 0.95 3.89 19.39
CA ILE A 136 0.86 2.43 19.30
C ILE A 136 -0.61 2.09 19.06
N HIS A 137 -0.88 1.39 17.97
CA HIS A 137 -2.22 0.91 17.65
C HIS A 137 -2.38 -0.54 18.08
N ILE A 138 -3.39 -0.81 18.93
CA ILE A 138 -3.73 -2.15 19.40
C ILE A 138 -5.17 -2.43 18.96
N THR A 139 -5.37 -3.50 18.19
CA THR A 139 -6.72 -3.97 17.83
C THR A 139 -7.17 -4.96 18.90
N MET A 140 -8.32 -4.71 19.48
CA MET A 140 -8.89 -5.52 20.57
C MET A 140 -10.28 -6.03 20.15
N ASP A 141 -10.63 -7.22 20.66
CA ASP A 141 -12.03 -7.66 20.62
C ASP A 141 -12.83 -6.87 21.68
N TYR A 142 -14.08 -6.57 21.35
CA TYR A 142 -15.00 -5.84 22.24
C TYR A 142 -15.13 -6.50 23.64
N ARG A 143 -15.01 -7.83 23.71
CA ARG A 143 -15.14 -8.59 24.95
C ARG A 143 -14.02 -8.38 25.95
N ASP A 144 -12.83 -8.06 25.47
CA ASP A 144 -11.63 -7.92 26.30
C ASP A 144 -11.31 -6.47 26.68
N ARG A 145 -12.15 -5.54 26.21
CA ARG A 145 -11.94 -4.10 26.28
C ARG A 145 -11.71 -3.61 27.72
N SER A 146 -12.64 -3.88 28.63
CA SER A 146 -12.61 -3.31 29.99
C SER A 146 -11.39 -3.75 30.80
N GLY A 147 -10.93 -4.98 30.61
CA GLY A 147 -9.74 -5.49 31.28
C GLY A 147 -8.46 -4.83 30.77
N ILE A 148 -8.31 -4.75 29.47
CA ILE A 148 -7.10 -4.21 28.82
C ILE A 148 -6.99 -2.70 29.02
N THR A 149 -8.08 -1.94 28.92
CA THR A 149 -8.03 -0.49 29.14
C THR A 149 -7.64 -0.13 30.57
N HIS A 150 -8.11 -0.91 31.55
CA HIS A 150 -7.72 -0.71 32.94
C HIS A 150 -6.23 -1.01 33.16
N GLU A 151 -5.69 -2.07 32.57
CA GLU A 151 -4.27 -2.41 32.65
C GLU A 151 -3.41 -1.36 31.93
N LEU A 152 -3.79 -0.92 30.74
CA LEU A 152 -3.07 0.11 29.99
C LEU A 152 -2.99 1.44 30.77
N ALA A 153 -4.05 1.83 31.45
CA ALA A 153 -4.10 3.05 32.26
C ALA A 153 -3.13 3.02 33.45
N THR A 154 -2.67 1.83 33.89
CA THR A 154 -1.72 1.67 35.00
C THR A 154 -0.25 1.69 34.55
N LEU A 155 0.02 1.62 33.25
CA LEU A 155 1.38 1.57 32.73
C LEU A 155 2.01 2.97 32.65
N PRO A 156 3.13 3.22 33.37
CA PRO A 156 3.73 4.56 33.42
C PRO A 156 4.40 5.01 32.13
N ILE A 157 4.48 4.14 31.12
CA ILE A 157 5.03 4.44 29.80
C ILE A 157 3.96 4.96 28.84
N ILE A 158 2.67 4.85 29.21
CA ILE A 158 1.55 5.30 28.41
C ILE A 158 1.10 6.64 28.98
N ASP A 159 1.32 7.70 28.23
CA ASP A 159 0.89 9.04 28.61
C ASP A 159 -0.63 9.17 28.53
N GLU A 160 -1.20 8.61 27.44
CA GLU A 160 -2.63 8.70 27.17
C GLU A 160 -3.07 7.55 26.26
N PHE A 161 -4.30 7.08 26.40
CA PHE A 161 -4.92 6.19 25.43
C PHE A 161 -6.28 6.73 24.99
N VAL A 162 -6.61 6.44 23.74
CA VAL A 162 -7.89 6.81 23.16
C VAL A 162 -8.50 5.63 22.43
N GLU A 163 -9.78 5.45 22.60
CA GLU A 163 -10.53 4.45 21.86
C GLU A 163 -11.09 5.06 20.58
N CYS A 164 -10.91 4.35 19.48
CA CYS A 164 -11.50 4.74 18.21
C CYS A 164 -11.86 3.50 17.36
N SER A 165 -12.91 3.63 16.56
CA SER A 165 -13.21 2.61 15.57
C SER A 165 -12.27 2.75 14.39
N ILE A 166 -11.63 1.65 14.02
CA ILE A 166 -10.85 1.48 12.78
C ILE A 166 -10.15 2.77 12.30
N PHE A 167 -9.15 3.19 13.04
CA PHE A 167 -8.16 4.15 12.58
C PHE A 167 -6.94 3.36 12.11
N SER A 168 -6.98 2.88 10.86
CA SER A 168 -5.89 2.07 10.32
C SER A 168 -5.55 2.49 8.90
N ILE A 169 -4.33 2.97 8.73
CA ILE A 169 -3.74 3.29 7.43
C ILE A 169 -3.58 2.02 6.55
N THR A 170 -3.65 0.84 7.16
CA THR A 170 -3.42 -0.45 6.50
C THR A 170 -4.70 -1.19 6.08
N HIS A 171 -5.85 -0.81 6.64
CA HIS A 171 -7.14 -1.43 6.32
C HIS A 171 -7.97 -0.52 5.41
N GLU A 172 -8.94 -1.11 4.73
CA GLU A 172 -9.94 -0.36 3.97
C GLU A 172 -10.73 0.54 4.93
N PRO A 173 -10.96 1.81 4.57
CA PRO A 173 -11.71 2.72 5.41
C PRO A 173 -13.15 2.24 5.57
N HIS A 174 -13.70 2.38 6.77
CA HIS A 174 -15.14 2.17 6.96
C HIS A 174 -15.88 3.38 6.37
N THR A 175 -16.36 3.21 5.15
CA THR A 175 -17.06 4.28 4.42
C THR A 175 -18.57 4.07 4.47
N GLN A 176 -19.30 5.17 4.57
CA GLN A 176 -20.76 5.22 4.48
C GLN A 176 -21.16 6.16 3.34
N ASN A 177 -22.05 5.69 2.48
CA ASN A 177 -22.66 6.48 1.41
C ASN A 177 -24.11 6.92 1.75
N GLU A 178 -24.64 6.45 2.86
CA GLU A 178 -25.99 6.77 3.33
C GLU A 178 -26.00 7.93 4.32
N VAL A 179 -25.14 8.91 4.12
CA VAL A 179 -25.12 10.15 4.88
C VAL A 179 -26.10 11.13 4.24
N SER A 180 -27.01 11.65 5.03
CA SER A 180 -28.04 12.60 4.59
C SER A 180 -27.93 13.92 5.35
N TRP A 181 -28.19 15.03 4.68
CA TRP A 181 -28.18 16.37 5.26
C TRP A 181 -29.18 17.28 4.56
N GLU A 182 -29.53 18.40 5.16
CA GLU A 182 -30.44 19.37 4.58
C GLU A 182 -29.86 19.97 3.28
N GLY A 183 -30.61 19.88 2.19
CA GLY A 183 -30.19 20.39 0.87
C GLY A 183 -29.36 19.39 0.04
N LYS A 184 -29.20 18.14 0.50
CA LYS A 184 -28.53 17.10 -0.30
C LYS A 184 -29.36 16.77 -1.55
N PRO A 185 -28.76 16.80 -2.76
CA PRO A 185 -29.42 16.33 -3.98
C PRO A 185 -29.68 14.81 -3.93
N ASP A 186 -30.82 14.35 -4.47
CA ASP A 186 -31.23 12.95 -4.41
C ASP A 186 -30.24 11.98 -5.07
N ASP A 187 -29.60 12.41 -6.19
CA ASP A 187 -28.66 11.60 -6.96
C ASP A 187 -27.21 11.74 -6.46
N PHE A 188 -26.96 12.50 -5.40
CA PHE A 188 -25.61 12.76 -4.90
C PHE A 188 -25.32 11.90 -3.66
N ASN A 189 -24.55 10.81 -3.83
CA ASN A 189 -24.23 9.88 -2.77
C ASN A 189 -22.71 9.73 -2.58
N PRO A 190 -22.04 10.74 -2.02
CA PRO A 190 -20.62 10.65 -1.71
C PRO A 190 -20.36 9.64 -0.59
N ASN A 191 -19.22 8.97 -0.67
CA ASN A 191 -18.77 8.13 0.43
C ASN A 191 -18.06 9.00 1.47
N PHE A 192 -18.44 8.86 2.74
CA PHE A 192 -17.72 9.45 3.86
C PHE A 192 -17.06 8.38 4.70
N GLN A 193 -15.84 8.65 5.16
CA GLN A 193 -15.22 7.82 6.17
C GLN A 193 -15.78 8.23 7.54
N VAL A 194 -16.31 7.25 8.27
CA VAL A 194 -16.88 7.48 9.60
C VAL A 194 -15.97 6.82 10.64
N ILE A 195 -15.52 7.63 11.60
CA ILE A 195 -14.69 7.20 12.72
C ILE A 195 -15.46 7.46 13.99
N LYS A 196 -15.70 6.43 14.80
CA LYS A 196 -16.16 6.61 16.17
C LYS A 196 -14.92 6.90 17.02
N ALA A 197 -14.92 7.98 17.75
CA ALA A 197 -13.78 8.46 18.49
C ALA A 197 -14.18 8.87 19.90
N GLY A 198 -13.31 8.61 20.88
CA GLY A 198 -13.45 9.17 22.22
C GLY A 198 -13.07 10.64 22.28
N ASP A 199 -13.36 11.30 23.40
CA ASP A 199 -13.14 12.72 23.69
C ASP A 199 -11.67 13.17 23.49
N LYS A 200 -10.71 12.32 23.80
CA LYS A 200 -9.27 12.60 23.69
C LYS A 200 -8.65 12.36 22.32
N PHE A 201 -9.48 12.03 21.33
CA PHE A 201 -8.97 11.66 19.98
C PHE A 201 -8.16 12.78 19.33
N LEU A 202 -8.63 14.04 19.41
CA LEU A 202 -7.89 15.15 18.81
C LEU A 202 -6.54 15.38 19.48
N ASP A 203 -6.49 15.27 20.80
CA ASP A 203 -5.26 15.49 21.57
C ASP A 203 -4.23 14.39 21.33
N ALA A 204 -4.67 13.12 21.34
CA ALA A 204 -3.79 11.97 21.09
C ALA A 204 -3.18 12.00 19.68
N PHE A 205 -3.95 12.39 18.68
CA PHE A 205 -3.50 12.45 17.28
C PHE A 205 -2.98 13.84 16.87
N LYS A 206 -3.05 14.85 17.76
CA LYS A 206 -2.69 16.25 17.47
C LYS A 206 -3.41 16.81 16.24
N ILE A 207 -4.68 16.45 16.08
CA ILE A 207 -5.53 16.97 15.00
C ILE A 207 -6.05 18.36 15.41
N THR A 208 -5.98 19.31 14.48
CA THR A 208 -6.37 20.69 14.75
C THR A 208 -7.88 20.87 14.65
N LEU A 209 -8.52 21.31 15.73
CA LEU A 209 -9.91 21.80 15.71
C LEU A 209 -9.91 23.22 15.12
N LEU A 210 -10.68 23.44 14.06
CA LEU A 210 -10.75 24.73 13.37
C LEU A 210 -11.88 25.61 13.89
N LYS A 211 -13.05 25.01 14.16
CA LYS A 211 -14.24 25.72 14.64
C LYS A 211 -15.08 24.82 15.53
N GLY A 212 -15.82 25.42 16.45
CA GLY A 212 -16.75 24.73 17.34
C GLY A 212 -16.05 23.96 18.46
N ASN A 213 -16.65 22.86 18.89
CA ASN A 213 -16.16 22.01 19.96
C ASN A 213 -15.94 20.60 19.46
N PHE A 214 -15.14 19.82 20.19
CA PHE A 214 -15.05 18.40 19.97
C PHE A 214 -16.09 17.66 20.83
N ILE A 215 -16.24 16.37 20.60
CA ILE A 215 -17.17 15.48 21.31
C ILE A 215 -16.82 15.49 22.80
N ASN A 216 -17.85 15.64 23.67
CA ASN A 216 -17.66 15.62 25.11
C ASN A 216 -17.75 14.21 25.67
N GLU A 217 -17.09 14.00 26.80
CA GLU A 217 -17.25 12.81 27.63
C GLU A 217 -18.73 12.68 28.03
N GLY A 218 -19.38 11.58 27.62
CA GLY A 218 -20.83 11.37 27.88
C GLY A 218 -21.74 11.48 26.64
N ASP A 219 -21.25 11.93 25.50
CA ASP A 219 -22.02 11.92 24.25
C ASP A 219 -22.13 10.50 23.66
N SER A 220 -21.28 9.56 24.07
CA SER A 220 -21.35 8.14 23.74
C SER A 220 -21.65 7.33 24.99
N ASP A 221 -22.45 6.27 24.83
CA ASP A 221 -22.67 5.30 25.92
C ASP A 221 -21.34 4.54 26.16
N PRO A 222 -20.75 4.63 27.36
CA PRO A 222 -19.52 3.89 27.66
C PRO A 222 -19.69 2.39 27.57
N GLU A 223 -20.90 1.87 27.74
CA GLU A 223 -21.21 0.45 27.66
C GLU A 223 -21.61 0.02 26.23
N ASP A 224 -22.12 0.92 25.40
CA ASP A 224 -22.49 0.67 24.00
C ASP A 224 -21.69 1.51 23.02
N TRP A 225 -20.42 1.20 22.90
CA TRP A 225 -19.55 1.79 21.86
C TRP A 225 -20.04 1.56 20.43
N THR A 226 -20.98 0.64 20.21
CA THR A 226 -21.51 0.35 18.88
C THR A 226 -22.51 1.41 18.42
N THR A 227 -23.18 2.06 19.35
CA THR A 227 -24.14 3.13 19.05
C THR A 227 -23.41 4.48 18.92
N PRO A 228 -23.59 5.20 17.81
CA PRO A 228 -23.07 6.56 17.68
C PRO A 228 -23.64 7.48 18.76
N GLY A 229 -22.85 8.44 19.25
CA GLY A 229 -23.34 9.56 20.07
C GLY A 229 -24.38 10.42 19.33
N ASN A 230 -24.77 11.55 19.92
CA ASN A 230 -25.74 12.47 19.31
C ASN A 230 -25.04 13.60 18.53
N THR A 231 -23.73 13.67 18.59
CA THR A 231 -22.92 14.74 17.99
C THR A 231 -21.97 14.19 16.95
N ALA A 232 -21.58 15.02 16.01
CA ALA A 232 -20.61 14.73 14.97
C ALA A 232 -19.62 15.89 14.82
N VAL A 233 -18.38 15.55 14.52
CA VAL A 233 -17.35 16.49 14.06
C VAL A 233 -16.99 16.11 12.65
N ILE A 234 -16.94 17.07 11.75
CA ILE A 234 -16.62 16.86 10.34
C ILE A 234 -15.28 17.51 9.98
N ASN A 235 -14.61 17.04 8.96
CA ASN A 235 -13.43 17.69 8.42
C ASN A 235 -13.81 18.75 7.38
N GLU A 236 -12.82 19.54 6.94
CA GLU A 236 -13.01 20.61 5.94
C GLU A 236 -13.55 20.06 4.62
N GLU A 237 -13.03 18.92 4.17
CA GLU A 237 -13.46 18.29 2.92
C GLU A 237 -14.91 17.82 2.98
N ALA A 238 -15.36 17.24 4.10
CA ALA A 238 -16.76 16.87 4.29
C ALA A 238 -17.67 18.10 4.25
N ALA A 239 -17.31 19.20 4.92
CA ALA A 239 -18.06 20.45 4.85
C ALA A 239 -18.14 20.97 3.40
N ARG A 240 -17.06 20.90 2.65
CA ARG A 240 -16.99 21.31 1.24
C ARG A 240 -17.87 20.44 0.34
N ILE A 241 -17.85 19.11 0.54
CA ILE A 241 -18.67 18.16 -0.22
C ILE A 241 -20.17 18.38 0.06
N MET A 242 -20.52 18.64 1.33
CA MET A 242 -21.89 18.91 1.73
C MET A 242 -22.41 20.27 1.22
N GLY A 243 -21.51 21.17 0.83
CA GLY A 243 -21.88 22.52 0.36
C GLY A 243 -22.54 23.40 1.44
N ILE A 244 -22.19 23.17 2.71
CA ILE A 244 -22.77 23.88 3.86
C ILE A 244 -21.83 24.98 4.33
N ASP A 245 -22.20 26.24 4.17
CA ASP A 245 -21.36 27.38 4.56
C ASP A 245 -21.13 27.46 6.09
N ASN A 246 -22.12 27.14 6.88
CA ASN A 246 -22.05 27.12 8.36
C ASN A 246 -22.59 25.77 8.87
N PRO A 247 -21.78 24.71 8.94
CA PRO A 247 -22.25 23.38 9.29
C PRO A 247 -22.53 23.21 10.80
N ILE A 248 -21.94 24.01 11.68
CA ILE A 248 -22.14 23.88 13.14
C ILE A 248 -23.60 24.13 13.51
N GLY A 249 -24.19 23.23 14.30
CA GLY A 249 -25.59 23.22 14.68
C GLY A 249 -26.53 22.61 13.63
N LYS A 250 -26.01 22.22 12.46
CA LYS A 250 -26.81 21.51 11.46
C LYS A 250 -26.84 20.01 11.77
N LYS A 251 -27.92 19.38 11.33
CA LYS A 251 -28.11 17.94 11.52
C LYS A 251 -27.71 17.16 10.29
N ILE A 252 -27.05 16.04 10.52
CA ILE A 252 -26.79 15.01 9.52
C ILE A 252 -27.41 13.70 9.99
N SER A 253 -27.74 12.83 9.07
CA SER A 253 -28.24 11.49 9.37
C SER A 253 -27.27 10.45 8.80
N ILE A 254 -26.89 9.47 9.61
CA ILE A 254 -26.01 8.37 9.25
C ILE A 254 -26.68 7.03 9.54
N TRP A 255 -26.23 5.97 8.88
CA TRP A 255 -26.64 4.62 9.24
C TRP A 255 -26.09 4.23 10.62
N ASN A 256 -26.97 3.77 11.52
CA ASN A 256 -26.61 3.40 12.89
C ASN A 256 -26.16 1.94 13.08
N GLY A 257 -25.99 1.16 12.00
CA GLY A 257 -25.61 -0.25 12.07
C GLY A 257 -26.76 -1.22 12.24
N VAL A 258 -28.00 -0.74 12.40
CA VAL A 258 -29.18 -1.58 12.64
C VAL A 258 -29.96 -1.82 11.33
N ILE A 259 -30.39 -3.06 11.10
CA ILE A 259 -31.34 -3.43 10.04
C ILE A 259 -32.60 -3.93 10.74
N TYR A 260 -33.72 -3.25 10.50
CA TYR A 260 -35.00 -3.64 11.04
C TYR A 260 -35.59 -4.88 10.33
N GLY A 261 -36.56 -5.52 10.95
CA GLY A 261 -37.17 -6.73 10.41
C GLY A 261 -37.89 -6.56 9.06
N ASP A 262 -38.19 -5.32 8.65
CA ASP A 262 -38.72 -4.94 7.33
C ASP A 262 -37.63 -4.70 6.27
N GLY A 263 -36.36 -4.90 6.63
CA GLY A 263 -35.18 -4.69 5.78
C GLY A 263 -34.72 -3.24 5.69
N LYS A 264 -35.36 -2.32 6.36
CA LYS A 264 -34.91 -0.93 6.41
C LYS A 264 -33.70 -0.76 7.29
N ARG A 265 -32.81 0.13 6.87
CA ARG A 265 -31.62 0.50 7.64
C ARG A 265 -32.00 1.58 8.66
N GLY A 266 -31.61 1.36 9.91
CA GLY A 266 -31.76 2.36 10.94
C GLY A 266 -30.90 3.57 10.66
N GLN A 267 -31.46 4.76 10.83
CA GLN A 267 -30.73 6.02 10.72
C GLN A 267 -30.68 6.72 12.07
N LYS A 268 -29.60 7.43 12.32
CA LYS A 268 -29.45 8.25 13.50
C LYS A 268 -29.07 9.68 13.09
N GLU A 269 -29.81 10.63 13.66
CA GLU A 269 -29.49 12.06 13.51
C GLU A 269 -28.37 12.45 14.47
N LEU A 270 -27.41 13.20 13.96
CA LEU A 270 -26.29 13.76 14.69
C LEU A 270 -26.24 15.27 14.44
N GLU A 271 -25.93 16.02 15.47
CA GLU A 271 -25.68 17.48 15.36
C GLU A 271 -24.18 17.71 15.10
N ILE A 272 -23.86 18.53 14.11
CA ILE A 272 -22.48 18.94 13.83
C ILE A 272 -22.06 19.96 14.87
N VAL A 273 -21.11 19.60 15.73
CA VAL A 273 -20.61 20.46 16.81
C VAL A 273 -19.25 21.09 16.54
N GLY A 274 -18.51 20.56 15.58
CA GLY A 274 -17.17 21.07 15.27
C GLY A 274 -16.68 20.73 13.88
N ILE A 275 -15.63 21.47 13.48
CA ILE A 275 -14.91 21.24 12.21
C ILE A 275 -13.43 21.08 12.55
N VAL A 276 -12.83 20.00 12.04
CA VAL A 276 -11.40 19.72 12.16
C VAL A 276 -10.70 19.93 10.82
N LYS A 277 -9.41 20.19 10.88
CA LYS A 277 -8.54 20.21 9.71
C LYS A 277 -8.53 18.84 9.03
N ASP A 278 -8.40 18.81 7.73
CA ASP A 278 -8.28 17.57 6.97
C ASP A 278 -7.11 16.72 7.44
N PHE A 279 -7.35 15.43 7.62
CA PHE A 279 -6.35 14.46 7.99
C PHE A 279 -6.58 13.14 7.25
N GLN A 280 -5.50 12.39 7.04
CA GLN A 280 -5.51 11.14 6.29
C GLN A 280 -5.71 9.95 7.23
N ALA A 281 -6.94 9.53 7.43
CA ALA A 281 -7.27 8.40 8.32
C ALA A 281 -7.21 7.03 7.63
N ALA A 282 -7.01 7.01 6.32
CA ALA A 282 -6.93 5.79 5.51
C ALA A 282 -5.67 5.76 4.65
N SER A 283 -5.53 4.72 3.82
CA SER A 283 -4.42 4.61 2.86
C SER A 283 -4.31 5.87 2.01
N LEU A 284 -3.07 6.32 1.75
CA LEU A 284 -2.77 7.47 0.86
C LEU A 284 -3.24 7.29 -0.60
N ARG A 285 -3.74 6.10 -0.95
CA ARG A 285 -4.38 5.85 -2.25
C ARG A 285 -5.80 6.40 -2.31
N ASN A 286 -6.44 6.54 -1.14
CA ASN A 286 -7.79 7.04 -1.04
C ASN A 286 -7.77 8.55 -0.84
N PRO A 287 -8.72 9.30 -1.43
CA PRO A 287 -8.89 10.70 -1.10
C PRO A 287 -9.25 10.87 0.38
N ILE A 288 -9.05 12.05 0.92
CA ILE A 288 -9.62 12.44 2.20
C ILE A 288 -11.14 12.56 1.99
N LEU A 289 -11.93 11.90 2.83
CA LEU A 289 -13.39 11.84 2.70
C LEU A 289 -14.07 12.33 3.98
#